data_ad20d938df29089b8781e52e080566c2
#
_entry.id   ad20d938df29089b8781e52e080566c2
#
_cell.length_a   1.000
_cell.length_b   1.000
_cell.length_c   1.000
_cell.angle_alpha   90.00
_cell.angle_beta   90.00
_cell.angle_gamma   90.00
#
_symmetry.space_group_name_H-M   'P 1'
#
loop_
_entity.id
_entity.type
_entity.pdbx_description
1 polymer ?
#
loop_
_entity_poly.entity_id
_entity_poly.type
_entity_poly.pdbx_seq_one_letter_code
_entity_poly.pdbx_strand_id
1 'polypeptide(L)'
;MSKLTISVANANKTIAERISKAKELKNGSINSESDLDRTLDFFENWITQTETTLKSIFSDDSIAKSFVVEEDIILPTVDESLSKKTHDFHHEIDIYINRLDEIKTNLKLYEDNTLILKSIKESKFIQLILG
;
A
#
# COMPACT_ATOMS: atom_id res chain seq x y z
N MET A 1 -3.02 8.70 -17.42
CA MET A 1 -3.99 8.11 -16.48
C MET A 1 -3.50 6.74 -16.02
N SER A 2 -3.40 6.52 -14.72
CA SER A 2 -2.93 5.24 -14.19
C SER A 2 -3.90 4.12 -14.48
N LYS A 3 -3.36 2.98 -14.88
CA LYS A 3 -4.13 1.76 -15.10
C LYS A 3 -3.45 0.58 -14.39
N LEU A 4 -4.24 -0.40 -13.95
CA LEU A 4 -3.70 -1.63 -13.39
C LEU A 4 -3.01 -2.46 -14.48
N THR A 5 -1.87 -3.04 -14.12
CA THR A 5 -1.14 -4.00 -14.97
C THR A 5 -1.51 -5.45 -14.64
N ILE A 6 -2.29 -5.65 -13.59
CA ILE A 6 -2.79 -6.96 -13.12
C ILE A 6 -4.30 -6.87 -12.89
N SER A 7 -4.94 -8.00 -12.63
CA SER A 7 -6.38 -8.02 -12.33
C SER A 7 -6.72 -7.25 -11.06
N VAL A 8 -7.94 -6.74 -10.96
CA VAL A 8 -8.46 -6.11 -9.74
C VAL A 8 -8.35 -7.06 -8.55
N ALA A 9 -8.68 -8.33 -8.74
CA ALA A 9 -8.60 -9.34 -7.66
C ALA A 9 -7.17 -9.49 -7.13
N ASN A 10 -6.18 -9.57 -8.01
CA ASN A 10 -4.76 -9.69 -7.62
C ASN A 10 -4.25 -8.39 -7.00
N ALA A 11 -4.62 -7.23 -7.52
CA ALA A 11 -4.27 -5.95 -6.94
C ALA A 11 -4.86 -5.79 -5.53
N ASN A 12 -6.12 -6.16 -5.35
CA ASN A 12 -6.79 -6.13 -4.06
C ASN A 12 -6.06 -6.98 -3.01
N LYS A 13 -5.69 -8.20 -3.39
CA LYS A 13 -4.92 -9.11 -2.53
C LYS A 13 -3.57 -8.52 -2.15
N THR A 14 -2.84 -8.00 -3.14
CA THR A 14 -1.51 -7.40 -2.93
C THR A 14 -1.57 -6.22 -1.97
N ILE A 15 -2.52 -5.31 -2.16
CA ILE A 15 -2.67 -4.13 -1.29
C ILE A 15 -3.14 -4.56 0.11
N ALA A 16 -4.06 -5.53 0.21
CA ALA A 16 -4.51 -6.06 1.51
C ALA A 16 -3.34 -6.64 2.31
N GLU A 17 -2.40 -7.32 1.67
CA GLU A 17 -1.19 -7.85 2.31
C GLU A 17 -0.30 -6.73 2.84
N ARG A 18 -0.15 -5.63 2.09
CA ARG A 18 0.60 -4.45 2.55
C ARG A 18 -0.06 -3.78 3.75
N ILE A 19 -1.37 -3.65 3.76
CA ILE A 19 -2.13 -3.11 4.88
C ILE A 19 -1.96 -4.00 6.12
N SER A 20 -2.06 -5.31 5.96
CA SER A 20 -1.89 -6.27 7.05
C SER A 20 -0.51 -6.15 7.70
N LYS A 21 0.54 -6.01 6.91
CA LYS A 21 1.91 -5.78 7.39
C LYS A 21 2.02 -4.49 8.21
N ALA A 22 1.41 -3.40 7.76
CA ALA A 22 1.41 -2.14 8.48
C ALA A 22 0.69 -2.26 9.83
N LYS A 23 -0.44 -2.96 9.86
CA LYS A 23 -1.18 -3.21 11.11
C LYS A 23 -0.36 -4.03 12.11
N GLU A 24 0.42 -5.02 11.63
CA GLU A 24 1.35 -5.77 12.48
C GLU A 24 2.40 -4.84 13.10
N LEU A 25 2.99 -3.94 12.32
CA LEU A 25 3.95 -2.95 12.84
C LEU A 25 3.31 -2.03 13.88
N LYS A 26 2.10 -1.56 13.62
CA LYS A 26 1.36 -0.69 14.53
C LYS A 26 1.07 -1.38 15.86
N ASN A 27 0.71 -2.65 15.83
CA ASN A 27 0.27 -3.41 16.99
C ASN A 27 1.42 -4.03 17.77
N GLY A 28 2.66 -3.91 17.31
CA GLY A 28 3.84 -4.38 18.02
C GLY A 28 4.07 -3.61 19.32
N SER A 29 4.57 -4.30 20.35
CA SER A 29 4.89 -3.68 21.64
C SER A 29 6.11 -2.77 21.54
N ILE A 30 5.98 -1.52 22.00
CA ILE A 30 7.05 -0.54 22.08
C ILE A 30 7.24 -0.17 23.55
N ASN A 31 8.27 -0.75 24.18
CA ASN A 31 8.53 -0.60 25.61
C ASN A 31 9.81 0.21 25.90
N SER A 32 10.57 0.58 24.87
CA SER A 32 11.82 1.32 25.00
C SER A 32 12.07 2.18 23.76
N GLU A 33 12.98 3.15 23.87
CA GLU A 33 13.45 3.95 22.72
C GLU A 33 14.07 3.04 21.65
N SER A 34 14.76 1.99 22.04
CA SER A 34 15.35 1.01 21.12
C SER A 34 14.28 0.24 20.34
N ASP A 35 13.18 -0.14 20.99
CA ASP A 35 12.05 -0.78 20.32
C ASP A 35 11.42 0.16 19.30
N LEU A 36 11.25 1.43 19.67
CA LEU A 36 10.69 2.45 18.77
C LEU A 36 11.58 2.66 17.55
N ASP A 37 12.90 2.83 17.75
CA ASP A 37 13.87 3.03 16.67
C ASP A 37 13.84 1.87 15.68
N ARG A 38 13.78 0.64 16.18
CA ARG A 38 13.67 -0.56 15.34
C ARG A 38 12.37 -0.59 14.55
N THR A 39 11.26 -0.25 15.20
CA THR A 39 9.94 -0.20 14.56
C THR A 39 9.90 0.88 13.47
N LEU A 40 10.48 2.04 13.71
CA LEU A 40 10.57 3.11 12.72
C LEU A 40 11.42 2.70 11.52
N ASP A 41 12.49 1.95 11.70
CA ASP A 41 13.29 1.40 10.60
C ASP A 41 12.48 0.42 9.76
N PHE A 42 11.72 -0.47 10.39
CA PHE A 42 10.81 -1.37 9.69
C PHE A 42 9.73 -0.62 8.94
N PHE A 43 9.20 0.45 9.52
CA PHE A 43 8.19 1.29 8.89
C PHE A 43 8.73 1.99 7.64
N GLU A 44 9.93 2.57 7.71
CA GLU A 44 10.60 3.16 6.54
C GLU A 44 10.78 2.15 5.41
N ASN A 45 11.24 0.95 5.74
CA ASN A 45 11.39 -0.14 4.78
C ASN A 45 10.04 -0.56 4.18
N TRP A 46 9.00 -0.62 5.00
CA TRP A 46 7.64 -0.92 4.55
C TRP A 46 7.13 0.12 3.56
N ILE A 47 7.37 1.41 3.81
CA ILE A 47 6.99 2.50 2.90
C ILE A 47 7.67 2.31 1.54
N THR A 48 8.99 2.09 1.53
CA THR A 48 9.78 1.90 0.31
C THR A 48 9.33 0.67 -0.47
N GLN A 49 9.12 -0.45 0.20
CA GLN A 49 8.64 -1.69 -0.42
C GLN A 49 7.22 -1.54 -0.98
N THR A 50 6.35 -0.83 -0.27
CA THR A 50 4.98 -0.59 -0.72
C THR A 50 4.95 0.34 -1.93
N GLU A 51 5.78 1.39 -1.95
CA GLU A 51 5.96 2.25 -3.12
C GLU A 51 6.37 1.43 -4.34
N THR A 52 7.38 0.57 -4.20
CA THR A 52 7.85 -0.33 -5.27
C THR A 52 6.73 -1.25 -5.74
N THR A 53 5.96 -1.81 -4.82
CA THR A 53 4.81 -2.66 -5.14
C THR A 53 3.78 -1.89 -5.96
N LEU A 54 3.43 -0.67 -5.56
CA LEU A 54 2.47 0.16 -6.29
C LEU A 54 2.98 0.51 -7.68
N LYS A 55 4.27 0.80 -7.85
CA LYS A 55 4.89 1.02 -9.17
C LYS A 55 4.76 -0.21 -10.07
N SER A 56 4.81 -1.41 -9.50
CA SER A 56 4.74 -2.66 -10.27
C SER A 56 3.34 -3.03 -10.72
N ILE A 57 2.30 -2.64 -9.97
CA ILE A 57 0.91 -3.01 -10.28
C ILE A 57 0.14 -1.94 -11.05
N PHE A 58 0.69 -0.74 -11.19
CA PHE A 58 0.11 0.34 -11.99
C PHE A 58 0.99 0.69 -13.18
N SER A 59 0.37 1.19 -14.26
CA SER A 59 1.06 1.49 -15.53
C SER A 59 2.01 2.68 -15.46
N ASP A 60 1.85 3.56 -14.46
CA ASP A 60 2.73 4.70 -14.21
C ASP A 60 2.97 4.90 -12.71
N ASP A 61 3.78 5.90 -12.35
CA ASP A 61 4.21 6.14 -10.98
C ASP A 61 3.27 7.05 -10.17
N SER A 62 2.17 7.52 -10.75
CA SER A 62 1.31 8.53 -10.12
C SER A 62 0.74 8.06 -8.79
N ILE A 63 0.25 6.82 -8.74
CA ILE A 63 -0.33 6.24 -7.51
C ILE A 63 0.73 6.07 -6.44
N ALA A 64 1.90 5.52 -6.81
CA ALA A 64 3.01 5.35 -5.88
C ALA A 64 3.49 6.70 -5.31
N LYS A 65 3.59 7.72 -6.15
CA LYS A 65 3.97 9.08 -5.71
C LYS A 65 2.94 9.68 -4.77
N SER A 66 1.64 9.50 -5.04
CA SER A 66 0.59 10.01 -4.16
C SER A 66 0.57 9.30 -2.80
N PHE A 67 0.96 8.03 -2.77
CA PHE A 67 1.10 7.26 -1.53
C PHE A 67 2.22 7.80 -0.63
N VAL A 68 3.33 8.24 -1.21
CA VAL A 68 4.54 8.69 -0.49
C VAL A 68 4.59 10.21 -0.28
N VAL A 69 3.51 10.95 -0.59
CA VAL A 69 3.50 12.40 -0.36
C VAL A 69 3.82 12.69 1.10
N GLU A 70 4.95 13.35 1.31
CA GLU A 70 5.36 13.85 2.61
C GLU A 70 4.41 14.95 3.05
N GLU A 71 3.60 14.65 4.05
CA GLU A 71 2.98 15.69 4.85
C GLU A 71 4.01 16.13 5.89
N ASP A 72 3.87 17.35 6.42
CA ASP A 72 4.79 17.91 7.40
C ASP A 72 5.18 16.86 8.43
N ILE A 73 6.41 16.37 8.29
CA ILE A 73 6.98 15.42 9.24
C ILE A 73 7.22 16.18 10.52
N ILE A 74 6.44 15.86 11.54
CA ILE A 74 6.72 16.33 12.89
C ILE A 74 7.92 15.52 13.37
N LEU A 75 9.11 16.08 13.22
CA LEU A 75 10.32 15.46 13.75
C LEU A 75 10.21 15.42 15.27
N PRO A 76 10.40 14.24 15.90
CA PRO A 76 10.41 14.17 17.35
C PRO A 76 11.53 15.06 17.90
N THR A 77 11.20 15.90 18.87
CA THR A 77 12.21 16.68 19.59
C THR A 77 12.88 15.79 20.63
N VAL A 78 14.12 16.12 20.98
CA VAL A 78 14.92 15.32 21.94
C VAL A 78 14.23 15.17 23.30
N ASP A 79 13.34 16.12 23.64
CA ASP A 79 12.65 16.18 24.94
C ASP A 79 11.30 15.46 24.94
N GLU A 80 10.87 14.85 23.83
CA GLU A 80 9.60 14.15 23.77
C GLU A 80 9.64 12.81 24.49
N SER A 81 8.55 12.49 25.21
CA SER A 81 8.39 11.20 25.87
C SER A 81 8.25 10.06 24.88
N LEU A 82 8.62 8.87 25.28
CA LEU A 82 8.40 7.66 24.49
C LEU A 82 6.92 7.47 24.13
N SER A 83 6.02 7.75 25.08
CA SER A 83 4.59 7.67 24.88
C SER A 83 4.12 8.58 23.73
N LYS A 84 4.59 9.84 23.72
CA LYS A 84 4.24 10.78 22.65
C LYS A 84 4.79 10.38 21.32
N LYS A 85 6.05 9.95 21.25
CA LYS A 85 6.69 9.47 20.01
C LYS A 85 5.96 8.25 19.45
N THR A 86 5.55 7.32 20.30
CA THR A 86 4.77 6.14 19.92
C THR A 86 3.40 6.53 19.39
N HIS A 87 2.73 7.49 20.03
CA HIS A 87 1.46 8.02 19.56
C HIS A 87 1.60 8.67 18.18
N ASP A 88 2.64 9.46 17.97
CA ASP A 88 2.91 10.12 16.68
C ASP A 88 3.20 9.09 15.58
N PHE A 89 3.94 8.02 15.90
CA PHE A 89 4.15 6.91 14.98
C PHE A 89 2.83 6.21 14.59
N HIS A 90 1.96 5.93 15.57
CA HIS A 90 0.65 5.33 15.31
C HIS A 90 -0.21 6.21 14.42
N HIS A 91 -0.18 7.51 14.62
CA HIS A 91 -0.88 8.47 13.77
C HIS A 91 -0.35 8.47 12.34
N GLU A 92 0.96 8.47 12.16
CA GLU A 92 1.61 8.46 10.86
C GLU A 92 1.32 7.17 10.08
N ILE A 93 1.46 6.01 10.71
CA ILE A 93 1.18 4.73 10.05
C ILE A 93 -0.29 4.61 9.66
N ASP A 94 -1.21 5.16 10.45
CA ASP A 94 -2.63 5.20 10.12
C ASP A 94 -2.90 6.03 8.86
N ILE A 95 -2.18 7.12 8.64
CA ILE A 95 -2.27 7.92 7.41
C ILE A 95 -1.93 7.06 6.19
N TYR A 96 -0.83 6.31 6.26
CA TYR A 96 -0.41 5.42 5.17
C TYR A 96 -1.37 4.25 4.95
N ILE A 97 -1.89 3.66 6.02
CA ILE A 97 -2.91 2.59 5.93
C ILE A 97 -4.17 3.14 5.24
N ASN A 98 -4.63 4.33 5.61
CA ASN A 98 -5.80 4.96 5.02
C ASN A 98 -5.60 5.26 3.53
N ARG A 99 -4.40 5.69 3.12
CA ARG A 99 -4.06 5.90 1.71
C ARG A 99 -4.16 4.60 0.92
N LEU A 100 -3.61 3.50 1.45
CA LEU A 100 -3.71 2.19 0.80
C LEU A 100 -5.16 1.70 0.73
N ASP A 101 -5.92 1.91 1.79
CA ASP A 101 -7.32 1.50 1.83
C ASP A 101 -8.15 2.26 0.79
N GLU A 102 -7.88 3.55 0.61
CA GLU A 102 -8.50 4.37 -0.43
C GLU A 102 -8.16 3.87 -1.83
N ILE A 103 -6.88 3.56 -2.10
CA ILE A 103 -6.44 2.96 -3.38
C ILE A 103 -7.17 1.64 -3.61
N LYS A 104 -7.21 0.78 -2.60
CA LYS A 104 -7.87 -0.53 -2.64
C LYS A 104 -9.35 -0.42 -2.96
N THR A 105 -10.04 0.52 -2.31
CA THR A 105 -11.47 0.78 -2.51
C THR A 105 -11.77 1.23 -3.93
N ASN A 106 -10.84 1.93 -4.58
CA ASN A 106 -11.01 2.51 -5.91
C ASN A 106 -10.33 1.72 -7.03
N LEU A 107 -9.86 0.50 -6.76
CA LEU A 107 -9.12 -0.30 -7.75
C LEU A 107 -9.86 -0.49 -9.07
N LYS A 108 -11.17 -0.62 -9.02
CA LYS A 108 -11.98 -0.81 -10.22
C LYS A 108 -11.90 0.37 -11.19
N LEU A 109 -11.66 1.58 -10.68
CA LEU A 109 -11.47 2.78 -11.51
C LEU A 109 -10.20 2.72 -12.36
N TYR A 110 -9.22 1.92 -11.95
CA TYR A 110 -7.94 1.76 -12.63
C TYR A 110 -7.89 0.50 -13.48
N GLU A 111 -8.98 -0.23 -13.59
CA GLU A 111 -9.05 -1.48 -14.35
C GLU A 111 -8.75 -1.21 -15.83
N ASP A 112 -7.85 -2.03 -16.41
CA ASP A 112 -7.50 -1.91 -17.81
C ASP A 112 -8.54 -2.67 -18.66
N ASN A 113 -9.35 -1.96 -19.41
CA ASN A 113 -10.37 -2.53 -20.30
C ASN A 113 -9.75 -3.46 -21.36
N THR A 114 -8.50 -3.22 -21.75
CA THR A 114 -7.79 -4.09 -22.70
C THR A 114 -7.59 -5.49 -22.12
N LEU A 115 -7.27 -5.61 -20.83
CA LEU A 115 -7.15 -6.90 -20.15
C LEU A 115 -8.48 -7.63 -20.08
N ILE A 116 -9.58 -6.92 -19.81
CA ILE A 116 -10.93 -7.50 -19.79
C ILE A 116 -11.31 -8.02 -21.17
N LEU A 117 -11.11 -7.23 -22.22
CA LEU A 117 -11.44 -7.62 -23.60
C LEU A 117 -10.62 -8.83 -24.04
N LYS A 118 -9.35 -8.89 -23.68
CA LYS A 118 -8.48 -10.05 -23.95
C LYS A 118 -9.02 -11.30 -23.25
N SER A 119 -9.40 -11.21 -21.99
CA SER A 119 -9.95 -12.30 -21.20
C SER A 119 -11.28 -12.83 -21.81
N ILE A 120 -12.16 -11.95 -22.25
CA ILE A 120 -13.43 -12.30 -22.92
C ILE A 120 -13.15 -13.02 -24.24
N LYS A 121 -12.21 -12.53 -25.05
CA LYS A 121 -11.84 -13.14 -26.33
C LYS A 121 -11.27 -14.55 -26.12
N GLU A 122 -10.41 -14.76 -25.17
CA GLU A 122 -9.84 -16.06 -24.83
C GLU A 122 -10.94 -17.04 -24.38
N SER A 123 -11.87 -16.59 -23.54
CA SER A 123 -13.01 -17.39 -23.09
C SER A 123 -13.90 -17.82 -24.24
N LYS A 124 -14.25 -16.91 -25.14
CA LYS A 124 -15.06 -17.22 -26.35
C LYS A 124 -14.35 -18.19 -27.28
N PHE A 125 -13.04 -18.04 -27.45
CA PHE A 125 -12.23 -18.94 -28.28
C PHE A 125 -12.25 -20.37 -27.73
N ILE A 126 -12.11 -20.53 -26.42
CA ILE A 126 -12.19 -21.82 -25.73
C ILE A 126 -13.57 -22.46 -25.92
N GLN A 127 -14.64 -21.70 -25.81
CA GLN A 127 -16.00 -22.20 -26.05
C GLN A 127 -16.20 -22.69 -27.48
N LEU A 128 -15.65 -22.00 -28.48
CA LEU A 128 -15.71 -22.42 -29.87
C LEU A 128 -15.00 -23.74 -30.16
N ILE A 129 -13.90 -23.99 -29.43
CA ILE A 129 -13.13 -25.24 -29.57
C ILE A 129 -13.82 -26.41 -28.85
N LEU A 130 -14.37 -26.16 -27.66
CA LEU A 130 -14.97 -27.18 -26.80
C LEU A 130 -16.47 -27.43 -27.09
N GLY A 131 -17.07 -26.50 -27.76
CA GLY A 131 -18.48 -26.62 -28.15
C GLY A 131 -18.66 -27.40 -29.44
#